data_0f591b88150fef5b2601b684b8a0ea44
#
_entry.id   0f591b88150fef5b2601b684b8a0ea44
#
_cell.length_a   1.000
_cell.length_b   1.000
_cell.length_c   1.000
_cell.angle_alpha   90.00
_cell.angle_beta   90.00
_cell.angle_gamma   90.00
#
_symmetry.space_group_name_H-M   'P 1'
#
loop_
_entity.id
_entity.type
_entity.pdbx_description
1 polymer ?
#
loop_
_entity_poly.entity_id
_entity_poly.type
_entity_poly.pdbx_seq_one_letter_code
_entity_poly.pdbx_strand_id
1 'polypeptide(L)'
;MPEGDTVARQCRILHEALAGATLTGCDLRVPRAATADLVGWCVQEVRPRGKHLLLRLLPPSPGPAPLTLHTHLMMDGIWHVDGRALRSSDTSAGPRPAATIRAVLTARHEDGRRTRAIAYDVKQVRLVRTADEDSLVGYLGPDLLDPLWDDAHRERAVKNLAAEPEREIGLALLDQRNLAGIGNIYRSELCFLRRVHPAAPTGSAGDLRGFVDLAHRLLVLNQDRAVRVTTGGMLGRDGDLWVYGRGGRQCRRCRARIQRGELGDPRLEGAEPRVLWFCPRCQAGPGVPGTTGAPRAGRRR
;
A
#
# COMPACT_ATOMS: atom_id res chain seq x y z
N MET A 1 2.85 -1.99 -7.49
CA MET A 1 2.16 -0.92 -6.73
C MET A 1 2.28 -1.23 -5.24
N PRO A 2 2.93 -0.35 -4.46
CA PRO A 2 3.04 -0.50 -3.02
C PRO A 2 1.66 -0.41 -2.33
N GLU A 3 1.38 -1.37 -1.43
CA GLU A 3 0.24 -1.36 -0.52
C GLU A 3 0.76 -1.50 0.91
N GLY A 4 -0.09 -1.63 1.92
CA GLY A 4 0.33 -1.64 3.32
C GLY A 4 1.43 -2.66 3.65
N ASP A 5 1.34 -3.87 3.11
CA ASP A 5 2.35 -4.92 3.23
C ASP A 5 3.74 -4.51 2.70
N THR A 6 3.74 -3.87 1.52
CA THR A 6 4.98 -3.40 0.90
C THR A 6 5.62 -2.26 1.70
N VAL A 7 4.78 -1.33 2.21
CA VAL A 7 5.25 -0.21 3.03
C VAL A 7 5.79 -0.72 4.37
N ALA A 8 5.09 -1.64 5.03
CA ALA A 8 5.55 -2.25 6.28
C ALA A 8 6.90 -2.93 6.10
N ARG A 9 7.07 -3.71 5.02
CA ARG A 9 8.36 -4.34 4.70
C ARG A 9 9.47 -3.31 4.48
N GLN A 10 9.22 -2.23 3.74
CA GLN A 10 10.22 -1.19 3.52
C GLN A 10 10.57 -0.46 4.82
N CYS A 11 9.57 -0.14 5.66
CA CYS A 11 9.81 0.46 6.97
C CYS A 11 10.69 -0.43 7.86
N ARG A 12 10.42 -1.73 7.91
CA ARG A 12 11.23 -2.67 8.69
C ARG A 12 12.68 -2.69 8.22
N ILE A 13 12.93 -2.79 6.91
CA ILE A 13 14.28 -2.80 6.36
C ILE A 13 15.02 -1.48 6.63
N LEU A 14 14.32 -0.35 6.50
CA LEU A 14 14.90 0.96 6.83
C LEU A 14 15.15 1.10 8.34
N HIS A 15 14.25 0.61 9.18
CA HIS A 15 14.42 0.61 10.63
C HIS A 15 15.66 -0.18 11.04
N GLU A 16 15.79 -1.42 10.59
CA GLU A 16 16.97 -2.27 10.83
C GLU A 16 18.28 -1.64 10.35
N ALA A 17 18.21 -0.83 9.30
CA ALA A 17 19.37 -0.22 8.69
C ALA A 17 19.78 1.13 9.30
N LEU A 18 18.83 1.87 9.87
CA LEU A 18 19.04 3.27 10.26
C LEU A 18 18.74 3.54 11.75
N ALA A 19 17.91 2.74 12.44
CA ALA A 19 17.55 3.04 13.82
C ALA A 19 18.79 3.09 14.72
N GLY A 20 18.85 4.10 15.60
CA GLY A 20 19.98 4.38 16.48
C GLY A 20 21.17 5.06 15.80
N ALA A 21 21.18 5.20 14.45
CA ALA A 21 22.28 5.83 13.75
C ALA A 21 22.13 7.36 13.68
N THR A 22 23.25 8.07 13.70
CA THR A 22 23.31 9.51 13.52
C THR A 22 23.50 9.84 12.02
N LEU A 23 22.68 10.75 11.50
CA LEU A 23 22.78 11.23 10.14
C LEU A 23 24.08 12.04 9.94
N THR A 24 24.86 11.67 8.95
CA THR A 24 26.09 12.35 8.53
C THR A 24 25.92 13.04 7.18
N GLY A 25 24.77 12.87 6.54
CA GLY A 25 24.41 13.56 5.30
C GLY A 25 22.92 13.42 5.04
N CYS A 26 22.30 14.49 4.54
CA CYS A 26 20.91 14.58 4.15
C CYS A 26 20.79 15.41 2.87
N ASP A 27 20.16 14.83 1.83
CA ASP A 27 19.87 15.51 0.58
C ASP A 27 18.40 15.21 0.22
N LEU A 28 17.50 16.19 0.47
CA LEU A 28 16.08 16.10 0.18
C LEU A 28 15.77 16.89 -1.09
N ARG A 29 15.55 16.20 -2.20
CA ARG A 29 15.35 16.79 -3.53
C ARG A 29 13.88 17.11 -3.79
N VAL A 30 13.25 17.81 -2.84
CA VAL A 30 11.86 18.29 -2.94
C VAL A 30 11.81 19.75 -2.48
N PRO A 31 11.11 20.67 -3.18
CA PRO A 31 11.21 22.11 -2.94
C PRO A 31 11.00 22.54 -1.49
N ARG A 32 10.04 21.92 -0.80
CA ARG A 32 9.66 22.28 0.58
C ARG A 32 10.65 21.83 1.66
N ALA A 33 11.58 20.94 1.32
CA ALA A 33 12.53 20.39 2.27
C ALA A 33 13.99 20.43 1.76
N ALA A 34 14.25 21.06 0.61
CA ALA A 34 15.57 21.09 -0.04
C ALA A 34 16.65 21.79 0.80
N THR A 35 16.26 22.68 1.70
CA THR A 35 17.18 23.42 2.59
C THR A 35 17.28 22.83 4.00
N ALA A 36 16.59 21.69 4.25
CA ALA A 36 16.65 21.06 5.56
C ALA A 36 18.01 20.41 5.79
N ASP A 37 18.66 20.79 6.88
CA ASP A 37 19.88 20.15 7.36
C ASP A 37 19.54 19.25 8.55
N LEU A 38 19.72 17.93 8.34
CA LEU A 38 19.48 16.91 9.35
C LEU A 38 20.78 16.22 9.80
N VAL A 39 21.94 16.80 9.49
CA VAL A 39 23.23 16.31 9.97
C VAL A 39 23.28 16.40 11.49
N GLY A 40 23.74 15.33 12.15
CA GLY A 40 23.75 15.23 13.61
C GLY A 40 22.44 14.72 14.24
N TRP A 41 21.35 14.57 13.46
CA TRP A 41 20.11 14.00 13.97
C TRP A 41 20.20 12.48 14.09
N CYS A 42 19.61 11.91 15.15
CA CYS A 42 19.54 10.48 15.36
C CYS A 42 18.23 9.92 14.80
N VAL A 43 18.29 8.82 14.05
CA VAL A 43 17.10 8.09 13.61
C VAL A 43 16.54 7.30 14.77
N GLN A 44 15.42 7.72 15.33
CA GLN A 44 14.74 7.05 16.43
C GLN A 44 14.09 5.74 15.98
N GLU A 45 13.23 5.85 14.97
CA GLU A 45 12.51 4.71 14.42
C GLU A 45 12.04 4.98 12.99
N VAL A 46 11.74 3.91 12.26
CA VAL A 46 11.01 3.95 10.99
C VAL A 46 9.82 3.02 11.11
N ARG A 47 8.61 3.56 10.93
CA ARG A 47 7.37 2.81 11.09
C ARG A 47 6.38 3.07 9.97
N PRO A 48 5.53 2.10 9.62
CA PRO A 48 4.42 2.31 8.71
C PRO A 48 3.21 2.90 9.44
N ARG A 49 2.35 3.59 8.69
CA ARG A 49 0.97 3.89 9.06
C ARG A 49 0.12 3.82 7.78
N GLY A 50 -0.64 2.73 7.62
CA GLY A 50 -1.30 2.41 6.35
C GLY A 50 -0.30 2.29 5.20
N LYS A 51 -0.35 3.23 4.25
CA LYS A 51 0.60 3.29 3.13
C LYS A 51 1.65 4.39 3.26
N HIS A 52 1.74 5.00 4.41
CA HIS A 52 2.68 6.06 4.75
C HIS A 52 3.88 5.48 5.50
N LEU A 53 5.06 6.00 5.21
CA LEU A 53 6.31 5.70 5.89
C LEU A 53 6.68 6.91 6.73
N LEU A 54 6.89 6.69 8.03
CA LEU A 54 7.25 7.70 9.01
C LEU A 54 8.64 7.36 9.57
N LEU A 55 9.64 8.21 9.27
CA LEU A 55 10.99 8.12 9.80
C LEU A 55 11.16 9.23 10.84
N ARG A 56 11.16 8.88 12.11
CA ARG A 56 11.25 9.79 13.24
C ARG A 56 12.69 10.08 13.60
N LEU A 57 12.98 11.35 13.84
CA LEU A 57 14.30 11.89 14.07
C LEU A 57 14.35 12.65 15.38
N LEU A 58 15.34 12.37 16.19
CA LEU A 58 15.67 13.12 17.40
C LEU A 58 16.78 14.12 17.09
N PRO A 59 16.65 15.38 17.53
CA PRO A 59 17.69 16.38 17.33
C PRO A 59 18.93 16.08 18.17
N PRO A 60 20.09 16.65 17.85
CA PRO A 60 21.21 16.69 18.76
C PRO A 60 20.81 17.47 20.02
N SER A 61 21.32 17.08 21.20
CA SER A 61 20.99 17.74 22.48
C SER A 61 22.06 18.78 22.85
N PRO A 62 21.69 20.02 23.27
CA PRO A 62 20.36 20.61 23.21
C PRO A 62 19.95 20.92 21.76
N GLY A 63 18.66 20.82 21.45
CA GLY A 63 18.20 20.99 20.07
C GLY A 63 16.72 21.32 19.92
N PRO A 64 16.24 21.46 18.67
CA PRO A 64 14.86 21.74 18.35
C PRO A 64 13.94 20.54 18.65
N ALA A 65 12.64 20.70 18.39
CA ALA A 65 11.68 19.62 18.55
C ALA A 65 11.95 18.46 17.58
N PRO A 66 11.62 17.20 17.96
CA PRO A 66 11.72 16.03 17.08
C PRO A 66 10.98 16.22 15.76
N LEU A 67 11.54 15.65 14.69
CA LEU A 67 11.01 15.73 13.33
C LEU A 67 10.66 14.34 12.79
N THR A 68 9.72 14.32 11.88
CA THR A 68 9.36 13.15 11.10
C THR A 68 9.53 13.41 9.62
N LEU A 69 10.36 12.62 8.97
CA LEU A 69 10.43 12.54 7.53
C LEU A 69 9.34 11.57 7.05
N HIS A 70 8.25 12.12 6.55
CA HIS A 70 7.14 11.39 5.99
C HIS A 70 7.35 11.14 4.50
N THR A 71 7.13 9.91 4.04
CA THR A 71 7.09 9.57 2.62
C THR A 71 5.89 8.70 2.28
N HIS A 72 5.35 8.89 1.06
CA HIS A 72 4.33 8.03 0.48
C HIS A 72 4.82 7.51 -0.88
N LEU A 73 4.90 6.20 -1.02
CA LEU A 73 5.53 5.55 -2.19
C LEU A 73 4.72 5.72 -3.49
N MET A 74 3.40 5.97 -3.36
CA MET A 74 2.47 6.05 -4.51
C MET A 74 2.55 4.79 -5.38
N MET A 75 2.78 4.92 -6.70
CA MET A 75 2.80 3.79 -7.63
C MET A 75 4.19 3.15 -7.77
N ASP A 76 5.25 3.97 -7.81
CA ASP A 76 6.58 3.55 -8.27
C ASP A 76 7.69 3.82 -7.26
N GLY A 77 7.36 4.54 -6.17
CA GLY A 77 8.32 4.92 -5.14
C GLY A 77 8.91 3.74 -4.40
N ILE A 78 10.20 3.83 -4.11
CA ILE A 78 10.93 2.80 -3.37
C ILE A 78 12.10 3.44 -2.61
N TRP A 79 12.39 2.89 -1.44
CA TRP A 79 13.63 3.14 -0.72
C TRP A 79 14.64 2.01 -0.97
N HIS A 80 15.87 2.36 -1.24
CA HIS A 80 17.02 1.45 -1.30
C HIS A 80 17.95 1.71 -0.12
N VAL A 81 18.53 0.63 0.41
CA VAL A 81 19.60 0.69 1.41
C VAL A 81 20.81 0.01 0.79
N ASP A 82 21.98 0.66 0.85
CA ASP A 82 23.23 0.10 0.32
C ASP A 82 23.52 -1.27 0.95
N GLY A 83 23.91 -2.24 0.11
CA GLY A 83 24.16 -3.63 0.53
C GLY A 83 22.91 -4.49 0.78
N ARG A 84 21.69 -3.92 0.72
CA ARG A 84 20.44 -4.66 0.83
C ARG A 84 19.55 -4.39 -0.37
N ALA A 85 19.40 -5.38 -1.24
CA ALA A 85 18.39 -5.29 -2.30
C ALA A 85 16.99 -5.35 -1.69
N LEU A 86 16.29 -4.23 -1.68
CA LEU A 86 14.84 -4.18 -1.46
C LEU A 86 14.18 -4.78 -2.70
N ARG A 87 14.09 -6.10 -2.77
CA ARG A 87 13.37 -6.77 -3.86
C ARG A 87 11.88 -6.47 -3.68
N SER A 88 11.32 -5.60 -4.51
CA SER A 88 9.90 -5.64 -4.84
C SER A 88 9.71 -6.64 -5.99
N SER A 89 8.52 -7.18 -6.14
CA SER A 89 8.14 -8.05 -7.27
C SER A 89 8.29 -7.37 -8.65
N ASP A 90 8.58 -6.10 -8.69
CA ASP A 90 8.78 -5.27 -9.89
C ASP A 90 10.26 -4.99 -10.22
N THR A 91 11.17 -5.80 -9.76
CA THR A 91 12.60 -5.64 -10.08
C THR A 91 12.96 -6.16 -11.47
N SER A 92 12.23 -5.77 -12.48
CA SER A 92 12.74 -5.68 -13.85
C SER A 92 13.55 -4.39 -14.08
N ALA A 93 13.70 -3.54 -13.06
CA ALA A 93 14.39 -2.27 -13.17
C ALA A 93 15.88 -2.44 -12.87
N GLY A 94 16.69 -2.25 -13.87
CA GLY A 94 18.12 -1.95 -13.77
C GLY A 94 18.39 -0.70 -12.90
N PRO A 95 19.62 -0.15 -12.87
CA PRO A 95 19.97 1.02 -12.08
C PRO A 95 18.97 2.15 -12.33
N ARG A 96 18.34 2.68 -11.25
CA ARG A 96 17.40 3.77 -11.40
C ARG A 96 18.12 5.07 -11.74
N PRO A 97 17.58 5.91 -12.66
CA PRO A 97 18.21 7.16 -13.02
C PRO A 97 18.37 8.09 -11.81
N ALA A 98 19.50 8.78 -11.71
CA ALA A 98 19.76 9.74 -10.62
C ALA A 98 18.71 10.87 -10.56
N ALA A 99 18.09 11.22 -11.68
CA ALA A 99 17.01 12.20 -11.76
C ALA A 99 15.74 11.79 -11.00
N THR A 100 15.57 10.50 -10.69
CA THR A 100 14.42 9.99 -9.91
C THR A 100 14.65 10.00 -8.39
N ILE A 101 15.86 10.33 -7.93
CA ILE A 101 16.17 10.45 -6.51
C ILE A 101 15.38 11.61 -5.89
N ARG A 102 14.74 11.36 -4.74
CA ARG A 102 13.98 12.36 -3.98
C ARG A 102 14.51 12.58 -2.58
N ALA A 103 15.23 11.60 -2.02
CA ALA A 103 15.93 11.76 -0.75
C ALA A 103 17.17 10.85 -0.72
N VAL A 104 18.24 11.32 -0.10
CA VAL A 104 19.42 10.53 0.25
C VAL A 104 19.73 10.79 1.71
N LEU A 105 19.79 9.75 2.51
CA LEU A 105 20.20 9.79 3.90
C LEU A 105 21.49 8.97 4.05
N THR A 106 22.52 9.56 4.62
CA THR A 106 23.74 8.86 5.02
C THR A 106 23.82 8.90 6.54
N ALA A 107 24.02 7.76 7.15
CA ALA A 107 24.06 7.62 8.60
C ALA A 107 25.28 6.84 9.05
N ARG A 108 25.74 7.07 10.29
CA ARG A 108 26.80 6.36 10.95
C ARG A 108 26.31 5.81 12.30
N HIS A 109 26.53 4.54 12.52
CA HIS A 109 26.28 3.86 13.77
C HIS A 109 27.44 4.05 14.77
N GLU A 110 27.20 3.78 16.04
CA GLU A 110 28.22 3.87 17.10
C GLU A 110 29.39 2.91 16.86
N ASP A 111 29.13 1.76 16.23
CA ASP A 111 30.13 0.78 15.83
C ASP A 111 31.00 1.21 14.62
N GLY A 112 30.77 2.43 14.10
CA GLY A 112 31.47 2.99 12.94
C GLY A 112 30.88 2.57 11.58
N ARG A 113 29.93 1.66 11.52
CA ARG A 113 29.25 1.21 10.30
C ARG A 113 28.52 2.39 9.66
N ARG A 114 28.67 2.53 8.35
CA ARG A 114 27.96 3.54 7.54
C ARG A 114 26.84 2.88 6.76
N THR A 115 25.71 3.58 6.69
CA THR A 115 24.55 3.16 5.93
C THR A 115 24.07 4.31 5.07
N ARG A 116 23.71 4.01 3.83
CA ARG A 116 23.10 4.97 2.92
C ARG A 116 21.73 4.46 2.47
N ALA A 117 20.71 5.29 2.61
CA ALA A 117 19.36 5.02 2.16
C ALA A 117 18.96 6.05 1.10
N ILE A 118 18.38 5.59 0.00
CA ILE A 118 18.03 6.41 -1.17
C ILE A 118 16.57 6.16 -1.53
N ALA A 119 15.78 7.23 -1.59
CA ALA A 119 14.39 7.21 -2.07
C ALA A 119 14.35 7.56 -3.56
N TYR A 120 13.84 6.64 -4.37
CA TYR A 120 13.61 6.82 -5.81
C TYR A 120 12.12 6.93 -6.09
N ASP A 121 11.73 7.81 -7.00
CA ASP A 121 10.36 7.99 -7.52
C ASP A 121 9.30 8.27 -6.43
N VAL A 122 9.72 8.62 -5.21
CA VAL A 122 8.82 8.96 -4.11
C VAL A 122 8.23 10.34 -4.33
N LYS A 123 6.93 10.39 -4.66
CA LYS A 123 6.27 11.65 -5.05
C LYS A 123 5.89 12.54 -3.86
N GLN A 124 5.73 11.96 -2.67
CA GLN A 124 5.43 12.71 -1.47
C GLN A 124 6.56 12.53 -0.45
N VAL A 125 7.28 13.61 -0.21
CA VAL A 125 8.31 13.71 0.82
C VAL A 125 7.99 14.98 1.61
N ARG A 126 7.76 14.85 2.90
CA ARG A 126 7.46 15.98 3.81
C ARG A 126 8.29 15.84 5.08
N LEU A 127 8.74 16.97 5.58
CA LEU A 127 9.39 17.04 6.88
C LEU A 127 8.48 17.87 7.79
N VAL A 128 8.06 17.30 8.90
CA VAL A 128 7.14 17.92 9.87
C VAL A 128 7.65 17.68 11.29
N ARG A 129 7.19 18.48 12.25
CA ARG A 129 7.41 18.13 13.66
C ARG A 129 6.70 16.82 13.97
N THR A 130 7.31 15.96 14.77
CA THR A 130 6.68 14.67 15.14
C THR A 130 5.33 14.87 15.82
N ALA A 131 5.17 15.97 16.58
CA ALA A 131 3.89 16.34 17.19
C ALA A 131 2.78 16.66 16.15
N ASP A 132 3.15 16.95 14.91
CA ASP A 132 2.22 17.33 13.84
C ASP A 132 1.94 16.14 12.87
N GLU A 133 2.38 14.91 13.17
CA GLU A 133 2.16 13.72 12.33
C GLU A 133 0.67 13.50 12.01
N ASP A 134 -0.22 13.80 12.94
CA ASP A 134 -1.66 13.63 12.75
C ASP A 134 -2.21 14.48 11.59
N SER A 135 -1.56 15.60 11.25
CA SER A 135 -1.92 16.37 10.05
C SER A 135 -1.72 15.58 8.74
N LEU A 136 -0.90 14.52 8.76
CA LEU A 136 -0.58 13.69 7.62
C LEU A 136 -1.29 12.35 7.61
N VAL A 137 -1.53 11.77 8.77
CA VAL A 137 -2.03 10.38 8.90
C VAL A 137 -3.22 10.23 9.86
N GLY A 138 -3.65 11.29 10.55
CA GLY A 138 -4.76 11.27 11.51
C GLY A 138 -6.13 10.97 10.88
N TYR A 139 -6.28 11.19 9.56
CA TYR A 139 -7.50 10.86 8.83
C TYR A 139 -7.69 9.35 8.57
N LEU A 140 -6.64 8.55 8.78
CA LEU A 140 -6.67 7.13 8.50
C LEU A 140 -7.53 6.37 9.49
N GLY A 141 -8.34 5.48 8.98
CA GLY A 141 -9.04 4.47 9.76
C GLY A 141 -8.10 3.47 10.42
N PRO A 142 -8.65 2.40 11.02
CA PRO A 142 -7.84 1.34 11.61
C PRO A 142 -6.82 0.79 10.63
N ASP A 143 -5.56 0.73 11.06
CA ASP A 143 -4.47 0.20 10.24
C ASP A 143 -4.44 -1.33 10.36
N LEU A 144 -4.61 -2.01 9.23
CA LEU A 144 -4.63 -3.47 9.18
C LEU A 144 -3.29 -4.13 9.58
N LEU A 145 -2.21 -3.36 9.68
CA LEU A 145 -0.91 -3.83 10.15
C LEU A 145 -0.48 -3.15 11.47
N ASP A 146 -1.43 -2.57 12.21
CA ASP A 146 -1.15 -2.05 13.54
C ASP A 146 -0.68 -3.20 14.46
N PRO A 147 0.49 -3.08 15.10
CA PRO A 147 0.95 -4.10 16.06
C PRO A 147 -0.02 -4.36 17.22
N LEU A 148 -0.89 -3.40 17.52
CA LEU A 148 -1.91 -3.48 18.57
C LEU A 148 -3.29 -3.84 17.99
N TRP A 149 -3.36 -4.42 16.78
CA TRP A 149 -4.61 -4.82 16.16
C TRP A 149 -5.42 -5.75 17.05
N ASP A 150 -6.64 -5.32 17.40
CA ASP A 150 -7.55 -6.01 18.29
C ASP A 150 -9.01 -6.00 17.79
N ASP A 151 -9.92 -6.47 18.60
CA ASP A 151 -11.35 -6.46 18.29
C ASP A 151 -11.93 -5.05 18.15
N ALA A 152 -11.42 -4.06 18.90
CA ALA A 152 -11.89 -2.68 18.80
C ALA A 152 -11.50 -2.06 17.44
N HIS A 153 -10.31 -2.33 16.94
CA HIS A 153 -9.87 -1.92 15.59
C HIS A 153 -10.74 -2.57 14.52
N ARG A 154 -11.00 -3.87 14.67
CA ARG A 154 -11.86 -4.64 13.77
C ARG A 154 -13.28 -4.07 13.71
N GLU A 155 -13.93 -3.89 14.85
CA GLU A 155 -15.29 -3.36 14.94
C GLU A 155 -15.39 -1.95 14.34
N ARG A 156 -14.40 -1.10 14.57
CA ARG A 156 -14.33 0.23 13.96
C ARG A 156 -14.23 0.15 12.44
N ALA A 157 -13.39 -0.73 11.90
CA ALA A 157 -13.27 -0.94 10.45
C ALA A 157 -14.58 -1.44 9.84
N VAL A 158 -15.26 -2.38 10.49
CA VAL A 158 -16.58 -2.88 10.07
C VAL A 158 -17.63 -1.77 10.09
N LYS A 159 -17.68 -0.99 11.18
CA LYS A 159 -18.59 0.16 11.32
C LYS A 159 -18.35 1.19 10.21
N ASN A 160 -17.09 1.51 9.93
CA ASN A 160 -16.73 2.45 8.87
C ASN A 160 -17.19 1.96 7.49
N LEU A 161 -16.97 0.67 7.18
CA LEU A 161 -17.43 0.08 5.91
C LEU A 161 -18.97 0.10 5.81
N ALA A 162 -19.67 -0.18 6.90
CA ALA A 162 -21.12 -0.22 6.93
C ALA A 162 -21.80 1.16 6.90
N ALA A 163 -21.05 2.24 7.13
CA ALA A 163 -21.60 3.61 7.24
C ALA A 163 -22.25 4.11 5.94
N GLU A 164 -21.81 3.61 4.81
CA GLU A 164 -22.34 3.97 3.48
C GLU A 164 -22.79 2.70 2.72
N PRO A 165 -23.98 2.15 3.03
CA PRO A 165 -24.41 0.86 2.50
C PRO A 165 -24.60 0.84 0.98
N GLU A 166 -24.92 1.97 0.36
CA GLU A 166 -25.12 2.11 -1.10
C GLU A 166 -23.78 2.29 -1.86
N ARG A 167 -22.69 2.57 -1.15
CA ARG A 167 -21.38 2.73 -1.78
C ARG A 167 -20.85 1.38 -2.24
N GLU A 168 -20.23 1.34 -3.41
CA GLU A 168 -19.61 0.12 -3.93
C GLU A 168 -18.52 -0.38 -2.98
N ILE A 169 -18.56 -1.66 -2.65
CA ILE A 169 -17.60 -2.30 -1.73
C ILE A 169 -16.16 -2.12 -2.21
N GLY A 170 -15.94 -2.13 -3.53
CA GLY A 170 -14.61 -1.91 -4.10
C GLY A 170 -14.05 -0.50 -3.84
N LEU A 171 -14.90 0.51 -3.75
CA LEU A 171 -14.51 1.88 -3.38
C LEU A 171 -14.39 2.03 -1.87
N ALA A 172 -15.31 1.46 -1.11
CA ALA A 172 -15.28 1.48 0.35
C ALA A 172 -13.99 0.84 0.90
N LEU A 173 -13.51 -0.28 0.30
CA LEU A 173 -12.25 -0.93 0.65
C LEU A 173 -11.00 -0.09 0.30
N LEU A 174 -11.05 0.75 -0.72
CA LEU A 174 -9.93 1.63 -1.10
C LEU A 174 -9.84 2.89 -0.24
N ASP A 175 -10.92 3.28 0.39
CA ASP A 175 -10.97 4.46 1.24
C ASP A 175 -10.18 4.22 2.54
N GLN A 176 -9.04 4.87 2.63
CA GLN A 176 -8.13 4.70 3.77
C GLN A 176 -8.72 5.21 5.10
N ARG A 177 -9.83 5.95 5.06
CA ARG A 177 -10.59 6.38 6.25
C ARG A 177 -11.40 5.23 6.86
N ASN A 178 -11.82 4.27 6.03
CA ASN A 178 -12.55 3.09 6.50
C ASN A 178 -11.60 2.10 7.17
N LEU A 179 -10.52 1.74 6.47
CA LEU A 179 -9.45 0.87 6.96
C LEU A 179 -8.18 1.15 6.14
N ALA A 180 -7.04 1.27 6.81
CA ALA A 180 -5.81 1.66 6.15
C ALA A 180 -4.96 0.45 5.69
N GLY A 181 -4.27 0.62 4.57
CA GLY A 181 -3.33 -0.37 4.02
C GLY A 181 -3.78 -1.01 2.70
N ILE A 182 -5.09 -1.13 2.43
CA ILE A 182 -5.60 -1.75 1.21
C ILE A 182 -5.40 -0.85 -0.01
N GLY A 183 -4.93 -1.46 -1.10
CA GLY A 183 -4.89 -0.84 -2.43
C GLY A 183 -5.61 -1.69 -3.47
N ASN A 184 -5.27 -1.44 -4.73
CA ASN A 184 -5.98 -2.00 -5.86
C ASN A 184 -5.85 -3.53 -6.00
N ILE A 185 -4.70 -4.07 -5.58
CA ILE A 185 -4.45 -5.51 -5.60
C ILE A 185 -5.36 -6.17 -4.56
N TYR A 186 -5.24 -5.78 -3.29
CA TYR A 186 -6.05 -6.39 -2.24
C TYR A 186 -7.55 -6.16 -2.44
N ARG A 187 -8.00 -4.99 -2.93
CA ARG A 187 -9.40 -4.78 -3.29
C ARG A 187 -9.91 -5.87 -4.24
N SER A 188 -9.19 -6.12 -5.35
CA SER A 188 -9.60 -7.11 -6.35
C SER A 188 -9.59 -8.54 -5.79
N GLU A 189 -8.55 -8.87 -5.04
CA GLU A 189 -8.35 -10.19 -4.44
C GLU A 189 -9.36 -10.49 -3.32
N LEU A 190 -9.63 -9.52 -2.44
CA LEU A 190 -10.63 -9.64 -1.37
C LEU A 190 -12.03 -9.86 -1.94
N CYS A 191 -12.43 -9.03 -2.90
CA CYS A 191 -13.73 -9.19 -3.56
C CYS A 191 -13.86 -10.55 -4.24
N PHE A 192 -12.78 -11.07 -4.87
CA PHE A 192 -12.79 -12.42 -5.46
C PHE A 192 -12.91 -13.51 -4.40
N LEU A 193 -12.14 -13.43 -3.34
CA LEU A 193 -12.13 -14.44 -2.27
C LEU A 193 -13.47 -14.50 -1.54
N ARG A 194 -14.10 -13.33 -1.32
CA ARG A 194 -15.45 -13.18 -0.73
C ARG A 194 -16.59 -13.42 -1.73
N ARG A 195 -16.28 -13.67 -3.03
CA ARG A 195 -17.26 -13.89 -4.10
C ARG A 195 -18.23 -12.73 -4.33
N VAL A 196 -17.79 -11.51 -4.04
CA VAL A 196 -18.58 -10.30 -4.21
C VAL A 196 -18.06 -9.50 -5.39
N HIS A 197 -18.96 -8.97 -6.22
CA HIS A 197 -18.56 -8.08 -7.31
C HIS A 197 -18.07 -6.74 -6.71
N PRO A 198 -16.94 -6.16 -7.19
CA PRO A 198 -16.42 -4.91 -6.63
C PRO A 198 -17.37 -3.71 -6.71
N ALA A 199 -18.30 -3.71 -7.68
CA ALA A 199 -19.33 -2.67 -7.80
C ALA A 199 -20.62 -3.01 -7.06
N ALA A 200 -20.67 -4.09 -6.28
CA ALA A 200 -21.84 -4.37 -5.45
C ALA A 200 -21.92 -3.35 -4.29
N PRO A 201 -23.12 -2.89 -3.92
CA PRO A 201 -23.30 -2.06 -2.73
C PRO A 201 -22.74 -2.73 -1.48
N THR A 202 -22.11 -1.97 -0.61
CA THR A 202 -21.53 -2.49 0.63
C THR A 202 -22.57 -3.18 1.51
N GLY A 203 -23.80 -2.64 1.56
CA GLY A 203 -24.92 -3.23 2.29
C GLY A 203 -25.35 -4.61 1.77
N SER A 204 -25.07 -4.93 0.49
CA SER A 204 -25.32 -6.23 -0.12
C SER A 204 -24.11 -7.16 -0.17
N ALA A 205 -22.93 -6.70 0.29
CA ALA A 205 -21.70 -7.47 0.24
C ALA A 205 -21.63 -8.63 1.26
N GLY A 206 -22.62 -8.75 2.14
CA GLY A 206 -22.74 -9.80 3.13
C GLY A 206 -21.85 -9.54 4.37
N ASP A 207 -21.05 -10.52 4.74
CA ASP A 207 -20.24 -10.49 5.95
C ASP A 207 -19.04 -9.52 5.85
N LEU A 208 -19.23 -8.26 6.25
CA LEU A 208 -18.20 -7.23 6.27
C LEU A 208 -17.08 -7.55 7.28
N ARG A 209 -17.40 -8.20 8.40
CA ARG A 209 -16.39 -8.66 9.36
C ARG A 209 -15.42 -9.63 8.71
N GLY A 210 -15.92 -10.59 7.95
CA GLY A 210 -15.09 -11.51 7.19
C GLY A 210 -14.26 -10.83 6.09
N PHE A 211 -14.66 -9.68 5.54
CA PHE A 211 -13.80 -8.87 4.67
C PHE A 211 -12.62 -8.27 5.46
N VAL A 212 -12.88 -7.69 6.63
CA VAL A 212 -11.86 -7.07 7.49
C VAL A 212 -10.86 -8.12 7.99
N ASP A 213 -11.36 -9.27 8.49
CA ASP A 213 -10.52 -10.37 8.97
C ASP A 213 -9.62 -10.94 7.87
N LEU A 214 -10.18 -11.10 6.67
CA LEU A 214 -9.42 -11.58 5.52
C LEU A 214 -8.37 -10.56 5.08
N ALA A 215 -8.71 -9.27 5.08
CA ALA A 215 -7.80 -8.20 4.73
C ALA A 215 -6.60 -8.14 5.69
N HIS A 216 -6.87 -8.11 7.00
CA HIS A 216 -5.83 -8.16 8.03
C HIS A 216 -4.93 -9.38 7.84
N ARG A 217 -5.50 -10.59 7.76
CA ARG A 217 -4.74 -11.83 7.58
C ARG A 217 -3.86 -11.82 6.33
N LEU A 218 -4.38 -11.34 5.20
CA LEU A 218 -3.61 -11.30 3.96
C LEU A 218 -2.46 -10.30 4.02
N LEU A 219 -2.66 -9.12 4.63
CA LEU A 219 -1.59 -8.15 4.80
C LEU A 219 -0.49 -8.69 5.73
N VAL A 220 -0.86 -9.27 6.87
CA VAL A 220 0.08 -9.89 7.83
C VAL A 220 0.89 -11.00 7.15
N LEU A 221 0.25 -11.89 6.38
CA LEU A 221 0.95 -12.97 5.67
C LEU A 221 1.92 -12.47 4.59
N ASN A 222 1.72 -11.27 4.07
CA ASN A 222 2.52 -10.72 2.97
C ASN A 222 3.53 -9.64 3.40
N GLN A 223 3.44 -9.09 4.62
CA GLN A 223 4.30 -7.98 5.06
C GLN A 223 5.80 -8.28 5.01
N ASP A 224 6.19 -9.56 5.06
CA ASP A 224 7.57 -10.00 4.99
C ASP A 224 7.96 -10.60 3.64
N ARG A 225 7.00 -10.75 2.73
CA ARG A 225 7.23 -11.36 1.42
C ARG A 225 7.73 -10.35 0.40
N ALA A 226 8.69 -10.75 -0.43
CA ALA A 226 9.12 -9.97 -1.59
C ALA A 226 8.05 -9.96 -2.69
N VAL A 227 7.33 -11.06 -2.84
CA VAL A 227 6.24 -11.26 -3.82
C VAL A 227 4.95 -11.52 -3.05
N ARG A 228 3.91 -10.76 -3.38
CA ARG A 228 2.59 -10.88 -2.74
C ARG A 228 1.86 -12.14 -3.22
N VAL A 229 1.31 -12.90 -2.26
CA VAL A 229 0.59 -14.14 -2.52
C VAL A 229 -0.77 -14.10 -1.83
N THR A 230 -1.85 -14.33 -2.59
CA THR A 230 -3.23 -14.44 -2.07
C THR A 230 -3.82 -15.84 -2.26
N THR A 231 -3.14 -16.71 -3.02
CA THR A 231 -3.56 -18.09 -3.33
C THR A 231 -3.10 -19.12 -2.30
N GLY A 232 -2.40 -18.67 -1.23
CA GLY A 232 -1.79 -19.57 -0.24
C GLY A 232 -0.55 -20.32 -0.74
N GLY A 233 0.00 -19.94 -1.90
CA GLY A 233 1.17 -20.60 -2.49
C GLY A 233 0.88 -21.95 -3.17
N MET A 234 -0.40 -22.36 -3.22
CA MET A 234 -0.81 -23.66 -3.77
C MET A 234 -0.60 -23.82 -5.28
N LEU A 235 -0.33 -22.74 -6.00
CA LEU A 235 -0.32 -22.72 -7.46
C LEU A 235 1.06 -22.48 -8.10
N GLY A 236 2.13 -22.57 -7.31
CA GLY A 236 3.51 -22.38 -7.77
C GLY A 236 3.78 -20.94 -8.21
N ARG A 237 4.90 -20.72 -8.93
CA ARG A 237 5.37 -19.38 -9.35
C ARG A 237 4.37 -18.58 -10.19
N ASP A 238 3.49 -19.26 -10.93
CA ASP A 238 2.48 -18.63 -11.80
C ASP A 238 1.16 -18.33 -11.08
N GLY A 239 1.06 -18.64 -9.78
CA GLY A 239 -0.18 -18.71 -9.05
C GLY A 239 -0.37 -17.75 -7.90
N ASP A 240 0.39 -16.67 -7.82
CA ASP A 240 0.43 -15.80 -6.64
C ASP A 240 -0.86 -15.03 -6.38
N LEU A 241 -1.58 -14.62 -7.44
CA LEU A 241 -2.83 -13.86 -7.35
C LEU A 241 -3.98 -14.57 -8.06
N TRP A 242 -5.21 -14.37 -7.59
CA TRP A 242 -6.41 -14.95 -8.17
C TRP A 242 -6.89 -14.22 -9.42
N VAL A 243 -7.04 -12.89 -9.35
CA VAL A 243 -7.66 -12.08 -10.42
C VAL A 243 -6.84 -10.88 -10.83
N TYR A 244 -6.14 -10.22 -9.92
CA TYR A 244 -5.41 -8.99 -10.23
C TYR A 244 -4.34 -9.21 -11.31
N GLY A 245 -4.36 -8.33 -12.35
CA GLY A 245 -3.44 -8.42 -13.48
C GLY A 245 -3.70 -9.60 -14.44
N ARG A 246 -4.79 -10.35 -14.25
CA ARG A 246 -5.07 -11.58 -15.00
C ARG A 246 -6.24 -11.44 -16.00
N GLY A 247 -6.54 -10.21 -16.44
CA GLY A 247 -7.56 -9.96 -17.45
C GLY A 247 -7.39 -10.84 -18.70
N GLY A 248 -8.48 -11.43 -19.19
CA GLY A 248 -8.49 -12.36 -20.32
C GLY A 248 -8.02 -13.79 -20.01
N ARG A 249 -7.31 -14.04 -18.90
CA ARG A 249 -6.89 -15.38 -18.47
C ARG A 249 -8.05 -16.15 -17.85
N GLN A 250 -7.95 -17.47 -17.83
CA GLN A 250 -8.94 -18.32 -17.16
C GLN A 250 -8.90 -18.15 -15.64
N CYS A 251 -10.08 -18.03 -15.03
CA CYS A 251 -10.23 -18.08 -13.59
C CYS A 251 -9.75 -19.43 -13.04
N ARG A 252 -8.88 -19.40 -12.04
CA ARG A 252 -8.31 -20.61 -11.42
C ARG A 252 -9.35 -21.47 -10.68
N ARG A 253 -10.52 -20.86 -10.33
CA ARG A 253 -11.62 -21.56 -9.61
C ARG A 253 -12.66 -22.16 -10.55
N CYS A 254 -13.13 -21.40 -11.58
CA CYS A 254 -14.27 -21.82 -12.40
C CYS A 254 -14.02 -21.79 -13.92
N ARG A 255 -12.80 -21.50 -14.36
CA ARG A 255 -12.35 -21.44 -15.77
C ARG A 255 -12.98 -20.34 -16.63
N ALA A 256 -13.95 -19.58 -16.14
CA ALA A 256 -14.45 -18.39 -16.86
C ALA A 256 -13.31 -17.38 -17.08
N ARG A 257 -13.40 -16.55 -18.12
CA ARG A 257 -12.40 -15.52 -18.38
C ARG A 257 -12.50 -14.39 -17.36
N ILE A 258 -11.37 -14.05 -16.72
CA ILE A 258 -11.25 -12.88 -15.85
C ILE A 258 -11.52 -11.62 -16.69
N GLN A 259 -12.39 -10.75 -16.21
CA GLN A 259 -12.70 -9.47 -16.83
C GLN A 259 -11.87 -8.35 -16.19
N ARG A 260 -11.62 -7.32 -16.99
CA ARG A 260 -11.07 -6.04 -16.59
C ARG A 260 -12.17 -4.99 -16.70
N GLY A 261 -12.32 -4.17 -15.70
CA GLY A 261 -13.25 -3.04 -15.68
C GLY A 261 -12.61 -1.83 -15.02
N GLU A 262 -13.39 -0.78 -14.87
CA GLU A 262 -12.97 0.45 -14.20
C GLU A 262 -14.06 0.86 -13.22
N LEU A 263 -13.64 1.43 -12.09
CA LEU A 263 -14.52 1.95 -11.05
C LEU A 263 -13.99 3.30 -10.58
N GLY A 264 -14.74 4.36 -10.82
CA GLY A 264 -14.47 5.73 -10.38
C GLY A 264 -15.28 6.07 -9.13
N ASP A 265 -14.70 6.83 -8.22
CA ASP A 265 -15.44 7.38 -7.09
C ASP A 265 -16.08 8.72 -7.51
N PRO A 266 -17.42 8.80 -7.63
CA PRO A 266 -18.09 10.02 -8.09
C PRO A 266 -17.91 11.22 -7.13
N ARG A 267 -17.44 10.97 -5.91
CA ARG A 267 -17.16 12.01 -4.91
C ARG A 267 -15.79 12.67 -5.10
N LEU A 268 -14.95 12.12 -5.96
CA LEU A 268 -13.61 12.63 -6.26
C LEU A 268 -13.61 13.20 -7.66
N GLU A 269 -14.05 14.46 -7.80
CA GLU A 269 -14.02 15.16 -9.09
C GLU A 269 -12.61 15.14 -9.69
N GLY A 270 -12.52 14.80 -10.98
CA GLY A 270 -11.24 14.73 -11.70
C GLY A 270 -10.35 13.54 -11.36
N ALA A 271 -10.76 12.65 -10.43
CA ALA A 271 -10.00 11.43 -10.18
C ALA A 271 -10.25 10.39 -11.27
N GLU A 272 -9.17 9.88 -11.86
CA GLU A 272 -9.27 8.82 -12.86
C GLU A 272 -9.86 7.54 -12.24
N PRO A 273 -10.80 6.87 -12.96
CA PRO A 273 -11.31 5.56 -12.56
C PRO A 273 -10.17 4.56 -12.39
N ARG A 274 -10.28 3.73 -11.38
CA ARG A 274 -9.27 2.71 -11.08
C ARG A 274 -9.63 1.39 -11.74
N VAL A 275 -8.68 0.85 -12.49
CA VAL A 275 -8.81 -0.48 -13.09
C VAL A 275 -9.04 -1.53 -12.02
N LEU A 276 -9.96 -2.45 -12.26
CA LEU A 276 -10.23 -3.60 -11.41
C LEU A 276 -10.25 -4.90 -12.24
N TRP A 277 -10.09 -6.03 -11.55
CA TRP A 277 -10.19 -7.36 -12.15
C TRP A 277 -11.16 -8.20 -11.35
N PHE A 278 -11.99 -8.98 -12.04
CA PHE A 278 -12.98 -9.85 -11.41
C PHE A 278 -13.32 -11.05 -12.28
N CYS A 279 -13.83 -12.11 -11.66
CA CYS A 279 -14.39 -13.26 -12.37
C CYS A 279 -15.92 -13.11 -12.44
N PRO A 280 -16.53 -12.97 -13.64
CA PRO A 280 -17.97 -12.73 -13.76
C PRO A 280 -18.82 -13.89 -13.27
N ARG A 281 -18.26 -15.11 -13.21
CA ARG A 281 -18.98 -16.30 -12.71
C ARG A 281 -18.85 -16.46 -11.19
N CYS A 282 -17.65 -16.20 -10.63
CA CYS A 282 -17.44 -16.33 -9.19
C CYS A 282 -17.94 -15.14 -8.40
N GLN A 283 -18.04 -13.97 -9.03
CA GLN A 283 -18.42 -12.69 -8.44
C GLN A 283 -19.63 -12.13 -9.21
N ALA A 284 -20.74 -12.90 -9.21
CA ALA A 284 -21.98 -12.43 -9.83
C ALA A 284 -22.44 -11.12 -9.18
N GLY A 285 -22.89 -10.16 -9.99
CA GLY A 285 -23.30 -8.85 -9.51
C GLY A 285 -23.52 -7.86 -10.64
N PRO A 286 -23.81 -6.57 -10.36
CA PRO A 286 -24.00 -5.56 -11.37
C PRO A 286 -22.75 -5.41 -12.24
N GLY A 287 -22.97 -5.17 -13.53
CA GLY A 287 -21.89 -4.87 -14.47
C GLY A 287 -21.20 -3.57 -14.13
N VAL A 288 -19.89 -3.49 -14.37
CA VAL A 288 -19.12 -2.26 -14.22
C VAL A 288 -19.12 -1.51 -15.54
N PRO A 289 -19.43 -0.21 -15.60
CA PRO A 289 -19.27 0.59 -16.80
C PRO A 289 -17.84 0.47 -17.36
N GLY A 290 -17.71 0.28 -18.67
CA GLY A 290 -16.38 0.15 -19.30
C GLY A 290 -15.81 -1.27 -19.38
N THR A 291 -16.54 -2.31 -18.98
CA THR A 291 -16.08 -3.70 -19.16
C THR A 291 -16.01 -4.07 -20.65
N THR A 292 -14.82 -4.21 -21.19
CA THR A 292 -14.60 -4.81 -22.51
C THR A 292 -14.77 -6.32 -22.39
N GLY A 293 -15.86 -6.88 -22.95
CA GLY A 293 -16.03 -8.33 -23.07
C GLY A 293 -17.43 -8.86 -22.81
N ALA A 294 -18.46 -8.26 -23.41
CA ALA A 294 -19.68 -9.03 -23.68
C ALA A 294 -19.32 -10.15 -24.67
N PRO A 295 -19.71 -11.43 -24.44
CA PRO A 295 -19.55 -12.46 -25.45
C PRO A 295 -20.39 -12.04 -26.65
N ARG A 296 -19.75 -11.85 -27.81
CA ARG A 296 -20.48 -11.77 -29.08
C ARG A 296 -21.30 -13.06 -29.18
N ALA A 297 -22.61 -12.90 -29.14
CA ALA A 297 -23.54 -13.98 -29.44
C ALA A 297 -23.13 -14.54 -30.80
N GLY A 298 -22.72 -15.81 -30.82
CA GLY A 298 -22.39 -16.54 -32.03
C GLY A 298 -23.62 -16.51 -32.94
N ARG A 299 -23.49 -15.90 -34.12
CA ARG A 299 -24.44 -16.12 -35.22
C ARG A 299 -24.38 -17.59 -35.56
N ARG A 300 -25.43 -18.34 -35.21
CA ARG A 300 -25.69 -19.65 -35.81
C ARG A 300 -25.91 -19.39 -37.32
N ARG A 301 -25.10 -20.04 -38.14
CA ARG A 301 -25.44 -20.44 -39.48
C ARG A 301 -25.90 -21.88 -39.47
#